data_14e1dc406d75cb93caff7c9fa2635944
#
_entry.id   14e1dc406d75cb93caff7c9fa2635944
#
_cell.length_a   1.000
_cell.length_b   1.000
_cell.length_c   1.000
_cell.angle_alpha   90.00
_cell.angle_beta   90.00
_cell.angle_gamma   90.00
#
_symmetry.space_group_name_H-M   'P 1'
#
loop_
_entity.id
_entity.type
_entity.pdbx_description
1 polymer ?
#
loop_
_entity_poly.entity_id
_entity_poly.type
_entity_poly.pdbx_seq_one_letter_code
_entity_poly.pdbx_strand_id
1 'polypeptide(L)'
;MTVQIRPPVLSQEDCVFRANLRKKLNIESYLQDRTAFCVGEKAIHCELYEFSPDAPTIVFLPGIGTYCELYAELLSGLSKKGFNVVGIDPLGHGYSAGSRGDYTVEQMCDAVSEVLDVLQQRFEGPFGIYGYSIGALLAMAAAEQDDRLSAVLCGTLLVPDIAPDMGYRMGWNWTWASSLMMPTYKVPLKNFVDFEQLLKGHPAAQEINNDPLIVFDYPLRTLSSLFNYRCNIVSKKFDFSSAILHGDQDEVLPLSYSRRVMSYCDQPLELLVVDNEGHMVPLMKPKLIVEMAAQWFEKQFSKEMADAVL
;
A
#
# COMPACT_ATOMS: atom_id res chain seq x y z
N MET A 1 2.31 9.91 -30.89
CA MET A 1 1.04 10.33 -30.27
C MET A 1 1.21 10.21 -28.78
N THR A 2 1.36 11.33 -28.07
CA THR A 2 1.39 11.34 -26.59
C THR A 2 -0.03 11.06 -26.12
N VAL A 3 -0.25 9.86 -25.59
CA VAL A 3 -1.52 9.52 -24.92
C VAL A 3 -1.61 10.42 -23.70
N GLN A 4 -2.55 11.36 -23.71
CA GLN A 4 -2.79 12.24 -22.56
C GLN A 4 -3.36 11.38 -21.43
N ILE A 5 -2.54 11.05 -20.43
CA ILE A 5 -2.92 10.24 -19.28
C ILE A 5 -3.85 11.12 -18.43
N ARG A 6 -5.10 10.69 -18.26
CA ARG A 6 -6.11 11.38 -17.45
C ARG A 6 -6.62 10.47 -16.34
N PRO A 7 -6.97 11.03 -15.16
CA PRO A 7 -7.70 10.29 -14.14
C PRO A 7 -8.99 9.66 -14.70
N PRO A 8 -9.50 8.58 -14.10
CA PRO A 8 -10.73 7.94 -14.57
C PRO A 8 -11.92 8.90 -14.48
N VAL A 9 -12.72 8.94 -15.51
CA VAL A 9 -13.98 9.71 -15.53
C VAL A 9 -15.09 8.76 -15.06
N LEU A 10 -15.69 9.08 -13.91
CA LEU A 10 -16.79 8.32 -13.35
C LEU A 10 -18.12 8.74 -13.97
N SER A 11 -18.99 7.78 -14.27
CA SER A 11 -20.37 8.02 -14.65
C SER A 11 -21.20 8.58 -13.47
N GLN A 12 -22.40 9.10 -13.76
CA GLN A 12 -23.30 9.53 -12.69
C GLN A 12 -23.73 8.35 -11.79
N GLU A 13 -23.91 7.16 -12.37
CA GLU A 13 -24.22 5.93 -11.63
C GLU A 13 -23.08 5.54 -10.69
N ASP A 14 -21.82 5.60 -11.16
CA ASP A 14 -20.64 5.35 -10.34
C ASP A 14 -20.55 6.34 -9.18
N CYS A 15 -20.84 7.61 -9.40
CA CYS A 15 -20.84 8.62 -8.34
C CYS A 15 -21.89 8.31 -7.25
N VAL A 16 -23.09 7.88 -7.64
CA VAL A 16 -24.15 7.46 -6.70
C VAL A 16 -23.74 6.19 -5.94
N PHE A 17 -23.20 5.21 -6.65
CA PHE A 17 -22.70 3.98 -6.05
C PHE A 17 -21.65 4.28 -4.97
N ARG A 18 -20.69 5.12 -5.30
CA ARG A 18 -19.61 5.49 -4.40
C ARG A 18 -20.09 6.28 -3.18
N ALA A 19 -21.10 7.14 -3.33
CA ALA A 19 -21.72 7.81 -2.19
C ALA A 19 -22.33 6.80 -1.21
N ASN A 20 -22.98 5.75 -1.72
CA ASN A 20 -23.51 4.67 -0.89
C ASN A 20 -22.40 3.83 -0.24
N LEU A 21 -21.32 3.52 -0.97
CA LEU A 21 -20.15 2.81 -0.43
C LEU A 21 -19.53 3.58 0.73
N ARG A 22 -19.29 4.90 0.58
CA ARG A 22 -18.75 5.76 1.65
C ARG A 22 -19.60 5.73 2.92
N LYS A 23 -20.94 5.74 2.77
CA LYS A 23 -21.88 5.60 3.91
C LYS A 23 -21.72 4.24 4.60
N LYS A 24 -21.67 3.15 3.83
CA LYS A 24 -21.51 1.79 4.37
C LYS A 24 -20.16 1.58 5.04
N LEU A 25 -19.11 2.20 4.54
CA LEU A 25 -17.79 2.24 5.16
C LEU A 25 -17.75 3.19 6.37
N ASN A 26 -18.74 4.08 6.52
CA ASN A 26 -18.78 5.13 7.53
C ASN A 26 -17.55 6.08 7.47
N ILE A 27 -17.08 6.39 6.26
CA ILE A 27 -15.87 7.18 6.04
C ILE A 27 -16.12 8.64 5.65
N GLU A 28 -17.37 9.06 5.47
CA GLU A 28 -17.72 10.40 4.97
C GLU A 28 -17.13 11.53 5.81
N SER A 29 -17.11 11.38 7.14
CA SER A 29 -16.53 12.37 8.05
C SER A 29 -15.01 12.45 7.94
N TYR A 30 -14.34 11.34 7.74
CA TYR A 30 -12.88 11.30 7.59
C TYR A 30 -12.43 11.91 6.26
N LEU A 31 -13.25 11.78 5.20
CA LEU A 31 -12.97 12.36 3.89
C LEU A 31 -13.05 13.90 3.88
N GLN A 32 -13.71 14.51 4.87
CA GLN A 32 -13.77 15.98 4.99
C GLN A 32 -12.44 16.58 5.43
N ASP A 33 -11.61 15.80 6.13
CA ASP A 33 -10.30 16.22 6.66
C ASP A 33 -9.19 16.16 5.60
N ARG A 34 -9.47 15.61 4.40
CA ARG A 34 -8.47 15.38 3.36
C ARG A 34 -8.37 16.51 2.35
N THR A 35 -7.16 16.69 1.83
CA THR A 35 -6.88 17.44 0.60
C THR A 35 -6.42 16.48 -0.49
N ALA A 36 -7.15 16.38 -1.60
CA ALA A 36 -6.76 15.57 -2.74
C ALA A 36 -5.98 16.41 -3.75
N PHE A 37 -4.88 15.87 -4.27
CA PHE A 37 -4.05 16.50 -5.30
C PHE A 37 -3.42 15.46 -6.22
N CYS A 38 -2.85 15.90 -7.34
CA CYS A 38 -2.13 15.03 -8.26
C CYS A 38 -0.69 15.48 -8.43
N VAL A 39 0.23 14.52 -8.57
CA VAL A 39 1.66 14.75 -8.73
C VAL A 39 2.12 14.28 -10.11
N GLY A 40 3.02 15.04 -10.71
CA GLY A 40 3.73 14.70 -11.94
C GLY A 40 2.86 14.62 -13.20
N GLU A 41 3.51 14.35 -14.33
CA GLU A 41 2.83 14.18 -15.64
C GLU A 41 1.94 12.93 -15.66
N LYS A 42 2.23 11.94 -14.83
CA LYS A 42 1.46 10.71 -14.70
C LYS A 42 0.16 10.92 -13.91
N ALA A 43 -0.09 12.13 -13.38
CA ALA A 43 -1.23 12.47 -12.54
C ALA A 43 -1.47 11.43 -11.44
N ILE A 44 -0.45 11.21 -10.61
CA ILE A 44 -0.48 10.32 -9.44
C ILE A 44 -1.41 10.96 -8.42
N HIS A 45 -2.53 10.31 -8.12
CA HIS A 45 -3.49 10.81 -7.15
C HIS A 45 -3.00 10.59 -5.71
N CYS A 46 -3.04 11.65 -4.92
CA CYS A 46 -2.65 11.66 -3.51
C CYS A 46 -3.76 12.21 -2.63
N GLU A 47 -3.93 11.64 -1.45
CA GLU A 47 -4.84 12.08 -0.41
C GLU A 47 -4.06 12.49 0.84
N LEU A 48 -3.98 13.79 1.11
CA LEU A 48 -3.26 14.35 2.26
C LEU A 48 -4.22 14.58 3.43
N TYR A 49 -3.87 14.04 4.58
CA TYR A 49 -4.41 14.35 5.90
C TYR A 49 -3.32 15.08 6.68
N GLU A 50 -3.35 16.40 6.66
CA GLU A 50 -2.29 17.24 7.22
C GLU A 50 -2.48 17.43 8.73
N PHE A 51 -1.37 17.34 9.48
CA PHE A 51 -1.33 17.68 10.90
C PHE A 51 -0.57 18.99 11.15
N SER A 52 0.71 19.06 10.76
CA SER A 52 1.56 20.25 10.93
C SER A 52 2.76 20.18 9.98
N PRO A 53 3.27 21.34 9.49
CA PRO A 53 4.48 21.36 8.65
C PRO A 53 5.70 20.67 9.26
N ASP A 54 5.88 20.76 10.58
CA ASP A 54 7.02 20.18 11.30
C ASP A 54 6.82 18.72 11.73
N ALA A 55 5.61 18.17 11.53
CA ALA A 55 5.30 16.82 11.95
C ALA A 55 5.92 15.76 11.02
N PRO A 56 6.26 14.57 11.54
CA PRO A 56 6.65 13.45 10.69
C PRO A 56 5.58 13.09 9.66
N THR A 57 6.01 12.64 8.49
CA THR A 57 5.11 12.32 7.38
C THR A 57 5.13 10.83 7.09
N ILE A 58 3.94 10.21 7.03
CA ILE A 58 3.74 8.81 6.66
C ILE A 58 3.11 8.75 5.27
N VAL A 59 3.80 8.14 4.31
CA VAL A 59 3.25 7.78 3.00
C VAL A 59 2.53 6.43 3.13
N PHE A 60 1.34 6.30 2.55
CA PHE A 60 0.58 5.06 2.57
C PHE A 60 0.36 4.48 1.17
N LEU A 61 0.64 3.18 1.00
CA LEU A 61 0.37 2.41 -0.22
C LEU A 61 -0.64 1.30 0.06
N PRO A 62 -1.79 1.28 -0.65
CA PRO A 62 -2.86 0.30 -0.43
C PRO A 62 -2.52 -1.08 -0.99
N GLY A 63 -3.34 -2.08 -0.64
CA GLY A 63 -3.26 -3.45 -1.14
C GLY A 63 -3.69 -3.59 -2.60
N ILE A 64 -3.52 -4.81 -3.12
CA ILE A 64 -3.83 -5.13 -4.52
C ILE A 64 -5.27 -4.74 -4.88
N GLY A 65 -5.44 -4.06 -6.00
CA GLY A 65 -6.75 -3.65 -6.53
C GLY A 65 -7.38 -2.46 -5.82
N THR A 66 -6.97 -2.16 -4.57
CA THR A 66 -7.58 -1.12 -3.74
C THR A 66 -6.94 0.27 -3.98
N TYR A 67 -7.45 1.28 -3.31
CA TYR A 67 -7.04 2.68 -3.43
C TYR A 67 -7.31 3.41 -2.10
N CYS A 68 -6.72 4.58 -1.90
CA CYS A 68 -6.56 5.23 -0.60
C CYS A 68 -7.87 5.63 0.08
N GLU A 69 -8.89 6.05 -0.67
CA GLU A 69 -10.17 6.47 -0.09
C GLU A 69 -10.82 5.39 0.80
N LEU A 70 -10.63 4.09 0.46
CA LEU A 70 -11.16 2.99 1.26
C LEU A 70 -10.57 2.96 2.69
N TYR A 71 -9.38 3.50 2.86
CA TYR A 71 -8.62 3.53 4.12
C TYR A 71 -8.73 4.88 4.85
N ALA A 72 -9.70 5.73 4.51
CA ALA A 72 -9.83 7.09 5.06
C ALA A 72 -9.88 7.14 6.60
N GLU A 73 -10.51 6.17 7.27
CA GLU A 73 -10.52 6.08 8.74
C GLU A 73 -9.10 5.83 9.30
N LEU A 74 -8.32 4.93 8.66
CA LEU A 74 -6.93 4.67 9.03
C LEU A 74 -6.06 5.92 8.83
N LEU A 75 -6.14 6.54 7.66
CA LEU A 75 -5.29 7.68 7.29
C LEU A 75 -5.60 8.92 8.15
N SER A 76 -6.88 9.28 8.30
CA SER A 76 -7.32 10.34 9.21
C SER A 76 -6.96 10.02 10.67
N GLY A 77 -7.08 8.74 11.07
CA GLY A 77 -6.72 8.30 12.42
C GLY A 77 -5.24 8.52 12.73
N LEU A 78 -4.34 8.15 11.82
CA LEU A 78 -2.90 8.40 11.95
C LEU A 78 -2.59 9.90 11.97
N SER A 79 -3.27 10.72 11.16
CA SER A 79 -3.10 12.16 11.21
C SER A 79 -3.48 12.73 12.59
N LYS A 80 -4.58 12.28 13.20
CA LYS A 80 -4.98 12.66 14.56
C LYS A 80 -4.00 12.22 15.66
N LYS A 81 -3.07 11.31 15.35
CA LYS A 81 -1.96 10.91 16.24
C LYS A 81 -0.71 11.78 16.09
N GLY A 82 -0.72 12.80 15.25
CA GLY A 82 0.37 13.75 15.13
C GLY A 82 1.25 13.57 13.89
N PHE A 83 0.78 12.89 12.87
CA PHE A 83 1.52 12.68 11.62
C PHE A 83 0.85 13.41 10.46
N ASN A 84 1.62 13.91 9.50
CA ASN A 84 1.09 14.13 8.18
C ASN A 84 0.95 12.78 7.49
N VAL A 85 -0.18 12.51 6.84
CA VAL A 85 -0.42 11.22 6.19
C VAL A 85 -0.81 11.43 4.74
N VAL A 86 -0.08 10.79 3.82
CA VAL A 86 -0.31 10.93 2.38
C VAL A 86 -0.56 9.55 1.78
N GLY A 87 -1.81 9.27 1.44
CA GLY A 87 -2.17 8.08 0.68
C GLY A 87 -1.87 8.29 -0.81
N ILE A 88 -1.21 7.33 -1.46
CA ILE A 88 -0.93 7.34 -2.90
C ILE A 88 -1.75 6.24 -3.56
N ASP A 89 -2.64 6.60 -4.48
CA ASP A 89 -3.28 5.61 -5.35
C ASP A 89 -2.25 5.08 -6.35
N PRO A 90 -2.03 3.74 -6.43
CA PRO A 90 -1.09 3.19 -7.40
C PRO A 90 -1.46 3.59 -8.85
N LEU A 91 -0.47 3.62 -9.73
CA LEU A 91 -0.70 3.93 -11.14
C LEU A 91 -1.80 3.03 -11.72
N GLY A 92 -2.79 3.63 -12.40
CA GLY A 92 -3.96 2.93 -12.93
C GLY A 92 -4.95 2.40 -11.87
N HIS A 93 -4.85 2.81 -10.60
CA HIS A 93 -5.80 2.46 -9.53
C HIS A 93 -6.52 3.71 -9.02
N GLY A 94 -7.64 3.51 -8.34
CA GLY A 94 -8.39 4.60 -7.74
C GLY A 94 -8.57 5.76 -8.71
N TYR A 95 -8.11 6.93 -8.31
CA TYR A 95 -8.13 8.17 -9.09
C TYR A 95 -6.81 8.48 -9.82
N SER A 96 -5.76 7.67 -9.64
CA SER A 96 -4.52 7.81 -10.40
C SER A 96 -4.73 7.51 -11.89
N ALA A 97 -4.08 8.29 -12.75
CA ALA A 97 -4.11 8.08 -14.18
C ALA A 97 -3.31 6.83 -14.59
N GLY A 98 -3.51 6.38 -15.81
CA GLY A 98 -2.86 5.21 -16.38
C GLY A 98 -3.86 4.14 -16.82
N SER A 99 -3.35 3.09 -17.45
CA SER A 99 -4.15 1.91 -17.80
C SER A 99 -4.47 1.11 -16.53
N ARG A 100 -5.71 0.68 -16.39
CA ARG A 100 -6.17 -0.03 -15.16
C ARG A 100 -5.31 -1.27 -14.88
N GLY A 101 -4.69 -1.28 -13.68
CA GLY A 101 -3.87 -2.36 -13.18
C GLY A 101 -2.48 -2.49 -13.82
N ASP A 102 -2.04 -1.52 -14.61
CA ASP A 102 -0.86 -1.61 -15.45
C ASP A 102 0.28 -0.72 -14.94
N TYR A 103 1.19 -1.32 -14.19
CA TYR A 103 2.40 -0.70 -13.66
C TYR A 103 3.49 -1.75 -13.39
N THR A 104 4.71 -1.31 -13.16
CA THR A 104 5.80 -2.14 -12.62
C THR A 104 6.21 -1.65 -11.23
N VAL A 105 6.96 -2.48 -10.49
CA VAL A 105 7.48 -2.08 -9.16
C VAL A 105 8.35 -0.83 -9.30
N GLU A 106 9.22 -0.78 -10.30
CA GLU A 106 10.10 0.36 -10.57
C GLU A 106 9.30 1.64 -10.84
N GLN A 107 8.23 1.54 -11.65
CA GLN A 107 7.36 2.69 -11.92
C GLN A 107 6.65 3.20 -10.66
N MET A 108 6.33 2.30 -9.73
CA MET A 108 5.77 2.71 -8.43
C MET A 108 6.81 3.32 -7.50
N CYS A 109 8.06 2.82 -7.52
CA CYS A 109 9.16 3.46 -6.78
C CYS A 109 9.40 4.88 -7.29
N ASP A 110 9.45 5.07 -8.62
CA ASP A 110 9.55 6.41 -9.25
C ASP A 110 8.39 7.30 -8.80
N ALA A 111 7.14 6.77 -8.81
CA ALA A 111 5.96 7.52 -8.41
C ALA A 111 6.02 7.96 -6.93
N VAL A 112 6.48 7.08 -6.04
CA VAL A 112 6.69 7.43 -4.61
C VAL A 112 7.75 8.52 -4.49
N SER A 113 8.88 8.42 -5.20
CA SER A 113 9.94 9.42 -5.19
C SER A 113 9.45 10.78 -5.72
N GLU A 114 8.67 10.82 -6.83
CA GLU A 114 8.05 12.05 -7.34
C GLU A 114 7.11 12.69 -6.29
N VAL A 115 6.37 11.89 -5.53
CA VAL A 115 5.51 12.39 -4.43
C VAL A 115 6.36 12.92 -3.29
N LEU A 116 7.42 12.22 -2.88
CA LEU A 116 8.34 12.70 -1.84
C LEU A 116 9.02 14.02 -2.22
N ASP A 117 9.34 14.25 -3.51
CA ASP A 117 9.88 15.53 -4.01
C ASP A 117 8.93 16.71 -3.76
N VAL A 118 7.63 16.47 -3.85
CA VAL A 118 6.61 17.49 -3.54
C VAL A 118 6.44 17.67 -2.04
N LEU A 119 6.42 16.58 -1.29
CA LEU A 119 6.18 16.60 0.15
C LEU A 119 7.32 17.28 0.93
N GLN A 120 8.58 17.05 0.56
CA GLN A 120 9.74 17.67 1.21
C GLN A 120 9.80 19.19 1.02
N GLN A 121 9.07 19.75 0.06
CA GLN A 121 8.92 21.21 -0.08
C GLN A 121 7.90 21.81 0.90
N ARG A 122 7.10 20.96 1.53
CA ARG A 122 6.01 21.36 2.42
C ARG A 122 6.22 20.92 3.87
N PHE A 123 6.87 19.79 4.09
CA PHE A 123 7.03 19.16 5.40
C PHE A 123 8.51 19.01 5.74
N GLU A 124 8.88 19.40 6.96
CA GLU A 124 10.25 19.41 7.45
C GLU A 124 10.59 18.16 8.29
N GLY A 125 9.57 17.43 8.77
CA GLY A 125 9.75 16.25 9.60
C GLY A 125 10.25 15.03 8.80
N PRO A 126 10.69 13.96 9.50
CA PRO A 126 11.14 12.72 8.86
C PRO A 126 10.01 12.03 8.09
N PHE A 127 10.41 11.24 7.07
CA PHE A 127 9.48 10.48 6.24
C PHE A 127 9.52 9.00 6.55
N GLY A 128 8.34 8.39 6.68
CA GLY A 128 8.16 6.95 6.72
C GLY A 128 7.14 6.49 5.69
N ILE A 129 7.07 5.19 5.47
CA ILE A 129 6.12 4.59 4.54
C ILE A 129 5.41 3.40 5.19
N TYR A 130 4.09 3.35 5.03
CA TYR A 130 3.26 2.23 5.41
C TYR A 130 2.64 1.60 4.17
N GLY A 131 3.09 0.41 3.82
CA GLY A 131 2.48 -0.37 2.74
C GLY A 131 1.64 -1.51 3.29
N TYR A 132 0.52 -1.81 2.63
CA TYR A 132 -0.36 -2.91 3.03
C TYR A 132 -0.47 -3.96 1.92
N SER A 133 -0.25 -5.26 2.25
CA SER A 133 -0.30 -6.38 1.29
C SER A 133 0.68 -6.14 0.13
N ILE A 134 0.24 -6.12 -1.13
CA ILE A 134 1.11 -5.73 -2.27
C ILE A 134 1.71 -4.34 -2.08
N GLY A 135 0.99 -3.41 -1.45
CA GLY A 135 1.56 -2.12 -1.06
C GLY A 135 2.76 -2.23 -0.13
N ALA A 136 2.85 -3.29 0.69
CA ALA A 136 4.02 -3.54 1.55
C ALA A 136 5.28 -3.91 0.75
N LEU A 137 5.14 -4.70 -0.31
CA LEU A 137 6.23 -4.96 -1.26
C LEU A 137 6.69 -3.66 -1.93
N LEU A 138 5.74 -2.84 -2.40
CA LEU A 138 6.02 -1.57 -3.07
C LEU A 138 6.68 -0.56 -2.11
N ALA A 139 6.23 -0.50 -0.85
CA ALA A 139 6.80 0.35 0.18
C ALA A 139 8.24 -0.05 0.51
N MET A 140 8.50 -1.34 0.64
CA MET A 140 9.84 -1.86 0.86
C MET A 140 10.76 -1.56 -0.33
N ALA A 141 10.28 -1.82 -1.55
CA ALA A 141 11.03 -1.54 -2.78
C ALA A 141 11.34 -0.03 -2.95
N ALA A 142 10.42 0.85 -2.59
CA ALA A 142 10.64 2.29 -2.60
C ALA A 142 11.71 2.71 -1.58
N ALA A 143 11.66 2.19 -0.36
CA ALA A 143 12.64 2.51 0.67
C ALA A 143 14.05 1.94 0.37
N GLU A 144 14.15 0.84 -0.38
CA GLU A 144 15.45 0.35 -0.88
C GLU A 144 16.12 1.31 -1.89
N GLN A 145 15.35 2.22 -2.50
CA GLN A 145 15.80 3.12 -3.57
C GLN A 145 15.80 4.59 -3.17
N ASP A 146 15.10 4.97 -2.11
CA ASP A 146 14.93 6.36 -1.66
C ASP A 146 15.27 6.48 -0.16
N ASP A 147 16.44 7.01 0.13
CA ASP A 147 17.00 7.16 1.48
C ASP A 147 16.32 8.24 2.34
N ARG A 148 15.38 9.00 1.78
CA ARG A 148 14.49 9.87 2.56
C ARG A 148 13.52 9.08 3.46
N LEU A 149 13.25 7.81 3.14
CA LEU A 149 12.36 6.95 3.91
C LEU A 149 13.12 6.26 5.04
N SER A 150 13.01 6.77 6.25
CA SER A 150 13.73 6.29 7.44
C SER A 150 12.99 5.19 8.21
N ALA A 151 11.69 5.00 7.97
CA ALA A 151 10.87 4.01 8.64
C ALA A 151 9.88 3.33 7.69
N VAL A 152 9.84 1.99 7.66
CA VAL A 152 9.03 1.17 6.75
C VAL A 152 8.15 0.21 7.55
N LEU A 153 6.84 0.44 7.54
CA LEU A 153 5.85 -0.46 8.14
C LEU A 153 5.15 -1.26 7.03
N CYS A 154 5.20 -2.59 7.14
CA CYS A 154 4.62 -3.51 6.18
C CYS A 154 3.41 -4.24 6.79
N GLY A 155 2.20 -3.98 6.33
CA GLY A 155 1.05 -4.81 6.65
C GLY A 155 1.06 -6.07 5.80
N THR A 156 1.46 -7.20 6.37
CA THR A 156 1.64 -8.51 5.69
C THR A 156 2.59 -8.41 4.49
N LEU A 157 3.90 -8.43 4.75
CA LEU A 157 4.95 -8.31 3.71
C LEU A 157 5.10 -9.61 2.90
N LEU A 158 4.89 -9.50 1.59
CA LEU A 158 5.29 -10.53 0.63
C LEU A 158 6.70 -10.24 0.09
N VAL A 159 7.62 -11.21 0.19
CA VAL A 159 8.96 -11.16 -0.40
C VAL A 159 9.04 -12.20 -1.51
N PRO A 160 9.05 -11.83 -2.80
CA PRO A 160 8.98 -12.80 -3.91
C PRO A 160 10.16 -13.78 -3.98
N ASP A 161 11.33 -13.39 -3.46
CA ASP A 161 12.49 -14.29 -3.34
C ASP A 161 12.19 -15.50 -2.43
N ILE A 162 11.24 -15.36 -1.51
CA ILE A 162 10.86 -16.36 -0.49
C ILE A 162 9.40 -16.76 -0.74
N ALA A 163 9.16 -17.61 -1.73
CA ALA A 163 7.80 -18.05 -2.05
C ALA A 163 7.13 -18.75 -0.86
N PRO A 164 5.84 -18.48 -0.57
CA PRO A 164 5.11 -19.12 0.53
C PRO A 164 5.16 -20.64 0.45
N ASP A 165 4.96 -21.19 -0.73
CA ASP A 165 5.09 -22.61 -1.02
C ASP A 165 5.45 -22.87 -2.51
N MET A 166 5.45 -24.15 -2.93
CA MET A 166 5.76 -24.55 -4.30
C MET A 166 4.70 -24.07 -5.30
N GLY A 167 3.43 -24.01 -4.89
CA GLY A 167 2.32 -23.56 -5.75
C GLY A 167 2.49 -22.08 -6.13
N TYR A 168 2.79 -21.23 -5.15
CA TYR A 168 3.12 -19.81 -5.40
C TYR A 168 4.33 -19.67 -6.33
N ARG A 169 5.41 -20.40 -6.07
CA ARG A 169 6.61 -20.38 -6.93
C ARG A 169 6.30 -20.78 -8.37
N MET A 170 5.52 -21.82 -8.57
CA MET A 170 5.11 -22.25 -9.92
C MET A 170 4.24 -21.19 -10.60
N GLY A 171 3.28 -20.61 -9.88
CA GLY A 171 2.43 -19.52 -10.39
C GLY A 171 3.25 -18.28 -10.79
N TRP A 172 4.22 -17.88 -9.99
CA TRP A 172 5.10 -16.75 -10.30
C TRP A 172 6.00 -17.00 -11.50
N ASN A 173 6.58 -18.18 -11.60
CA ASN A 173 7.36 -18.58 -12.78
C ASN A 173 6.48 -18.58 -14.05
N TRP A 174 5.22 -19.01 -13.92
CA TRP A 174 4.26 -18.97 -15.01
C TRP A 174 3.95 -17.51 -15.43
N THR A 175 3.73 -16.59 -14.48
CA THR A 175 3.50 -15.17 -14.82
C THR A 175 4.71 -14.59 -15.54
N TRP A 176 5.94 -14.91 -15.10
CA TRP A 176 7.16 -14.47 -15.77
C TRP A 176 7.25 -14.99 -17.19
N ALA A 177 7.15 -16.31 -17.38
CA ALA A 177 7.29 -16.93 -18.69
C ALA A 177 6.20 -16.47 -19.68
N SER A 178 4.94 -16.35 -19.19
CA SER A 178 3.82 -15.89 -20.01
C SER A 178 3.91 -14.40 -20.35
N SER A 179 4.47 -13.59 -19.46
CA SER A 179 4.65 -12.15 -19.71
C SER A 179 5.63 -11.84 -20.84
N LEU A 180 6.60 -12.73 -21.10
CA LEU A 180 7.53 -12.59 -22.22
C LEU A 180 6.83 -12.68 -23.58
N MET A 181 5.75 -13.45 -23.66
CA MET A 181 5.00 -13.66 -24.91
C MET A 181 3.75 -12.77 -25.02
N MET A 182 3.08 -12.53 -23.90
CA MET A 182 1.79 -11.81 -23.85
C MET A 182 1.77 -10.78 -22.69
N PRO A 183 2.66 -9.78 -22.66
CA PRO A 183 2.82 -8.86 -21.52
C PRO A 183 1.53 -8.09 -21.16
N THR A 184 0.69 -7.80 -22.15
CA THR A 184 -0.56 -7.03 -21.98
C THR A 184 -1.80 -7.89 -21.74
N TYR A 185 -1.66 -9.24 -21.78
CA TYR A 185 -2.78 -10.13 -21.48
C TYR A 185 -3.22 -9.95 -20.04
N LYS A 186 -4.51 -9.67 -19.82
CA LYS A 186 -5.07 -9.42 -18.50
C LYS A 186 -5.53 -10.71 -17.84
N VAL A 187 -5.04 -10.94 -16.63
CA VAL A 187 -5.45 -12.04 -15.75
C VAL A 187 -6.51 -11.51 -14.79
N PRO A 188 -7.72 -12.07 -14.78
CA PRO A 188 -8.77 -11.66 -13.85
C PRO A 188 -8.48 -12.23 -12.44
N LEU A 189 -8.11 -11.37 -11.51
CA LEU A 189 -7.84 -11.75 -10.12
C LEU A 189 -9.10 -11.93 -9.29
N LYS A 190 -10.28 -11.57 -9.79
CA LYS A 190 -11.56 -11.71 -9.07
C LYS A 190 -11.82 -13.16 -8.62
N ASN A 191 -11.25 -14.16 -9.30
CA ASN A 191 -11.33 -15.57 -8.92
C ASN A 191 -10.39 -15.94 -7.75
N PHE A 192 -9.43 -15.09 -7.42
CA PHE A 192 -8.41 -15.31 -6.39
C PHE A 192 -8.53 -14.30 -5.24
N VAL A 193 -9.08 -13.13 -5.51
CA VAL A 193 -9.30 -12.05 -4.53
C VAL A 193 -10.78 -11.73 -4.53
N ASP A 194 -11.48 -12.22 -3.52
CA ASP A 194 -12.90 -11.96 -3.28
C ASP A 194 -13.04 -11.15 -1.99
N PHE A 195 -13.26 -9.84 -2.13
CA PHE A 195 -13.41 -8.94 -0.99
C PHE A 195 -14.65 -9.27 -0.14
N GLU A 196 -15.68 -9.91 -0.71
CA GLU A 196 -16.84 -10.35 0.07
C GLU A 196 -16.47 -11.46 1.06
N GLN A 197 -15.57 -12.37 0.66
CA GLN A 197 -15.05 -13.41 1.55
C GLN A 197 -14.01 -12.85 2.53
N LEU A 198 -13.07 -12.03 2.06
CA LEU A 198 -12.01 -11.45 2.89
C LEU A 198 -12.54 -10.46 3.93
N LEU A 199 -13.64 -9.76 3.61
CA LEU A 199 -14.31 -8.82 4.51
C LEU A 199 -15.59 -9.42 5.11
N LYS A 200 -15.63 -10.73 5.32
CA LYS A 200 -16.82 -11.43 5.82
C LYS A 200 -17.40 -10.78 7.08
N GLY A 201 -18.65 -10.37 6.99
CA GLY A 201 -19.36 -9.68 8.07
C GLY A 201 -19.21 -8.15 8.04
N HIS A 202 -18.38 -7.58 7.19
CA HIS A 202 -18.32 -6.13 7.01
C HIS A 202 -19.51 -5.64 6.15
N PRO A 203 -20.23 -4.57 6.55
CA PRO A 203 -21.43 -4.10 5.84
C PRO A 203 -21.17 -3.61 4.42
N ALA A 204 -19.91 -3.24 4.08
CA ALA A 204 -19.51 -2.76 2.76
C ALA A 204 -18.82 -3.83 1.90
N ALA A 205 -18.72 -5.09 2.34
CA ALA A 205 -17.96 -6.13 1.64
C ALA A 205 -18.43 -6.33 0.18
N GLN A 206 -19.74 -6.42 -0.04
CA GLN A 206 -20.31 -6.57 -1.38
C GLN A 206 -20.08 -5.33 -2.25
N GLU A 207 -20.22 -4.13 -1.68
CA GLU A 207 -20.00 -2.88 -2.39
C GLU A 207 -18.55 -2.71 -2.80
N ILE A 208 -17.59 -3.03 -1.93
CA ILE A 208 -16.17 -3.01 -2.27
C ILE A 208 -15.90 -3.96 -3.45
N ASN A 209 -16.49 -5.15 -3.42
CA ASN A 209 -16.30 -6.15 -4.49
C ASN A 209 -16.90 -5.71 -5.85
N ASN A 210 -17.78 -4.71 -5.85
CA ASN A 210 -18.44 -4.15 -7.04
C ASN A 210 -18.04 -2.69 -7.34
N ASP A 211 -17.09 -2.13 -6.60
CA ASP A 211 -16.67 -0.74 -6.79
C ASP A 211 -15.95 -0.58 -8.15
N PRO A 212 -16.38 0.35 -9.02
CA PRO A 212 -15.76 0.57 -10.33
C PRO A 212 -14.30 1.05 -10.26
N LEU A 213 -13.85 1.55 -9.12
CA LEU A 213 -12.46 1.95 -8.90
C LEU A 213 -11.54 0.82 -8.43
N ILE A 214 -12.09 -0.33 -8.02
CA ILE A 214 -11.32 -1.53 -7.73
C ILE A 214 -10.75 -2.11 -9.03
N VAL A 215 -9.51 -2.58 -8.97
CA VAL A 215 -8.85 -3.24 -10.11
C VAL A 215 -8.79 -4.73 -9.87
N PHE A 216 -9.45 -5.49 -10.73
CA PHE A 216 -9.38 -6.96 -10.72
C PHE A 216 -8.57 -7.54 -11.87
N ASP A 217 -8.40 -6.80 -12.96
CA ASP A 217 -7.74 -7.27 -14.17
C ASP A 217 -6.32 -6.70 -14.28
N TYR A 218 -5.32 -7.57 -14.14
CA TYR A 218 -3.92 -7.19 -14.19
C TYR A 218 -3.23 -7.75 -15.43
N PRO A 219 -2.50 -6.93 -16.21
CA PRO A 219 -1.67 -7.48 -17.28
C PRO A 219 -0.55 -8.34 -16.71
N LEU A 220 -0.16 -9.38 -17.46
CA LEU A 220 0.90 -10.31 -17.05
C LEU A 220 2.21 -9.61 -16.73
N ARG A 221 2.54 -8.50 -17.41
CA ARG A 221 3.74 -7.72 -17.09
C ARG A 221 3.72 -7.14 -15.67
N THR A 222 2.57 -6.68 -15.17
CA THR A 222 2.41 -6.20 -13.80
C THR A 222 2.56 -7.33 -12.79
N LEU A 223 1.86 -8.46 -13.00
CA LEU A 223 1.97 -9.62 -12.12
C LEU A 223 3.40 -10.19 -12.12
N SER A 224 4.05 -10.21 -13.28
CA SER A 224 5.45 -10.63 -13.39
C SER A 224 6.38 -9.66 -12.63
N SER A 225 6.19 -8.35 -12.77
CA SER A 225 6.98 -7.36 -12.04
C SER A 225 6.82 -7.52 -10.53
N LEU A 226 5.58 -7.69 -10.04
CA LEU A 226 5.30 -7.85 -8.61
C LEU A 226 5.88 -9.16 -8.06
N PHE A 227 5.58 -10.29 -8.69
CA PHE A 227 5.87 -11.61 -8.12
C PHE A 227 7.26 -12.15 -8.46
N ASN A 228 8.03 -11.45 -9.28
CA ASN A 228 9.42 -11.77 -9.56
C ASN A 228 10.38 -10.61 -9.22
N TYR A 229 9.89 -9.60 -8.49
CA TYR A 229 10.75 -8.53 -7.97
C TYR A 229 11.82 -9.13 -7.06
N ARG A 230 13.03 -8.57 -7.13
CA ARG A 230 14.15 -8.97 -6.28
C ARG A 230 14.30 -7.97 -5.14
N CYS A 231 13.93 -8.42 -3.94
CA CYS A 231 14.03 -7.59 -2.73
C CYS A 231 15.48 -7.61 -2.22
N ASN A 232 16.13 -6.46 -2.21
CA ASN A 232 17.51 -6.35 -1.72
C ASN A 232 17.63 -6.59 -0.21
N ILE A 233 16.57 -6.40 0.58
CA ILE A 233 16.56 -6.72 2.02
C ILE A 233 16.92 -8.17 2.33
N VAL A 234 16.81 -9.08 1.36
CA VAL A 234 17.19 -10.50 1.52
C VAL A 234 18.70 -10.66 1.72
N SER A 235 19.51 -9.80 1.08
CA SER A 235 20.97 -9.91 1.05
C SER A 235 21.70 -8.63 1.43
N LYS A 236 20.97 -7.60 1.89
CA LYS A 236 21.51 -6.30 2.24
C LYS A 236 20.76 -5.69 3.42
N LYS A 237 21.52 -5.05 4.31
CA LYS A 237 20.99 -4.21 5.38
C LYS A 237 20.93 -2.75 4.91
N PHE A 238 19.84 -2.07 5.23
CA PHE A 238 19.58 -0.65 4.98
C PHE A 238 19.52 0.12 6.31
N ASP A 239 19.65 1.43 6.25
CA ASP A 239 19.64 2.29 7.44
C ASP A 239 18.24 2.61 7.95
N PHE A 240 17.18 2.35 7.16
CA PHE A 240 15.81 2.53 7.63
C PHE A 240 15.39 1.46 8.66
N SER A 241 14.56 1.86 9.61
CA SER A 241 13.89 0.93 10.53
C SER A 241 12.74 0.23 9.81
N SER A 242 12.53 -1.08 10.07
CA SER A 242 11.45 -1.81 9.40
C SER A 242 10.70 -2.78 10.30
N ALA A 243 9.38 -2.91 10.08
CA ALA A 243 8.53 -3.84 10.80
C ALA A 243 7.48 -4.48 9.88
N ILE A 244 7.03 -5.68 10.28
CA ILE A 244 5.88 -6.37 9.69
C ILE A 244 4.74 -6.35 10.71
N LEU A 245 3.60 -5.77 10.36
CA LEU A 245 2.35 -5.83 11.10
C LEU A 245 1.50 -6.94 10.48
N HIS A 246 1.14 -7.99 11.25
CA HIS A 246 0.54 -9.20 10.70
C HIS A 246 -0.55 -9.75 11.63
N GLY A 247 -1.74 -9.99 11.08
CA GLY A 247 -2.82 -10.69 11.79
C GLY A 247 -2.51 -12.18 11.94
N ASP A 248 -2.68 -12.74 13.13
CA ASP A 248 -2.36 -14.15 13.39
C ASP A 248 -3.35 -15.15 12.74
N GLN A 249 -4.50 -14.64 12.25
CA GLN A 249 -5.52 -15.39 11.51
C GLN A 249 -5.52 -15.02 10.00
N ASP A 250 -4.42 -14.47 9.48
CA ASP A 250 -4.31 -14.09 8.08
C ASP A 250 -4.47 -15.33 7.17
N GLU A 251 -5.56 -15.32 6.38
CA GLU A 251 -5.95 -16.40 5.50
C GLU A 251 -5.25 -16.34 4.12
N VAL A 252 -4.60 -15.22 3.80
CA VAL A 252 -3.86 -15.03 2.54
C VAL A 252 -2.41 -15.48 2.69
N LEU A 253 -1.74 -15.02 3.76
CA LEU A 253 -0.38 -15.42 4.10
C LEU A 253 -0.32 -15.76 5.59
N PRO A 254 0.03 -17.00 5.97
CA PRO A 254 0.07 -17.38 7.38
C PRO A 254 1.19 -16.63 8.12
N LEU A 255 0.99 -16.33 9.41
CA LEU A 255 1.98 -15.66 10.27
C LEU A 255 3.37 -16.34 10.27
N SER A 256 3.40 -17.67 10.07
CA SER A 256 4.64 -18.44 9.91
C SER A 256 5.46 -17.99 8.69
N TYR A 257 4.80 -17.44 7.67
CA TYR A 257 5.49 -16.88 6.51
C TYR A 257 6.30 -15.63 6.88
N SER A 258 5.72 -14.68 7.63
CA SER A 258 6.47 -13.51 8.10
C SER A 258 7.66 -13.88 8.99
N ARG A 259 7.50 -14.86 9.88
CA ARG A 259 8.63 -15.38 10.67
C ARG A 259 9.73 -15.98 9.80
N ARG A 260 9.35 -16.65 8.72
CA ARG A 260 10.31 -17.17 7.73
C ARG A 260 11.02 -16.04 6.98
N VAL A 261 10.29 -15.02 6.52
CA VAL A 261 10.87 -13.83 5.88
C VAL A 261 11.92 -13.19 6.78
N MET A 262 11.59 -12.96 8.05
CA MET A 262 12.53 -12.40 9.04
C MET A 262 13.80 -13.25 9.22
N SER A 263 13.70 -14.56 9.09
CA SER A 263 14.85 -15.47 9.25
C SER A 263 15.76 -15.56 8.02
N TYR A 264 15.28 -15.09 6.85
CA TYR A 264 16.02 -15.14 5.59
C TYR A 264 16.55 -13.78 5.15
N CYS A 265 16.03 -12.67 5.68
CA CYS A 265 16.46 -11.34 5.30
C CYS A 265 17.63 -10.86 6.16
N ASP A 266 18.62 -10.22 5.52
CA ASP A 266 19.72 -9.53 6.24
C ASP A 266 19.22 -8.23 6.91
N GLN A 267 18.16 -7.60 6.34
CA GLN A 267 17.50 -6.46 6.96
C GLN A 267 16.78 -6.89 8.24
N PRO A 268 17.06 -6.27 9.39
CA PRO A 268 16.31 -6.51 10.62
C PRO A 268 14.85 -6.09 10.47
N LEU A 269 13.93 -7.01 10.77
CA LEU A 269 12.48 -6.77 10.72
C LEU A 269 11.87 -7.00 12.11
N GLU A 270 11.17 -6.00 12.65
CA GLU A 270 10.35 -6.18 13.86
C GLU A 270 9.02 -6.85 13.48
N LEU A 271 8.46 -7.73 14.30
CA LEU A 271 7.17 -8.36 14.07
C LEU A 271 6.12 -7.85 15.07
N LEU A 272 5.10 -7.18 14.55
CA LEU A 272 3.95 -6.70 15.31
C LEU A 272 2.75 -7.62 15.01
N VAL A 273 2.41 -8.48 15.94
CA VAL A 273 1.28 -9.43 15.77
C VAL A 273 -0.02 -8.77 16.17
N VAL A 274 -1.05 -8.92 15.36
CA VAL A 274 -2.42 -8.50 15.66
C VAL A 274 -3.23 -9.74 15.98
N ASP A 275 -3.53 -9.95 17.25
CA ASP A 275 -4.19 -11.15 17.75
C ASP A 275 -5.63 -11.25 17.26
N ASN A 276 -6.02 -12.44 16.80
CA ASN A 276 -7.37 -12.81 16.32
C ASN A 276 -7.84 -12.01 15.10
N GLU A 277 -6.92 -11.47 14.29
CA GLU A 277 -7.25 -10.68 13.09
C GLU A 277 -6.72 -11.33 11.81
N GLY A 278 -7.51 -11.19 10.73
CA GLY A 278 -7.20 -11.69 9.39
C GLY A 278 -6.47 -10.69 8.51
N HIS A 279 -6.41 -11.04 7.21
CA HIS A 279 -5.69 -10.23 6.22
C HIS A 279 -6.23 -8.79 6.13
N MET A 280 -7.55 -8.59 6.15
CA MET A 280 -8.18 -7.28 5.92
C MET A 280 -8.27 -6.40 7.18
N VAL A 281 -7.43 -6.64 8.17
CA VAL A 281 -7.44 -5.92 9.46
C VAL A 281 -7.41 -4.38 9.32
N PRO A 282 -6.71 -3.73 8.36
CA PRO A 282 -6.74 -2.27 8.23
C PRO A 282 -8.13 -1.70 7.88
N LEU A 283 -9.00 -2.50 7.24
CA LEU A 283 -10.39 -2.12 6.96
C LEU A 283 -11.36 -2.61 8.05
N MET A 284 -11.08 -3.77 8.65
CA MET A 284 -11.94 -4.37 9.68
C MET A 284 -11.78 -3.71 11.05
N LYS A 285 -10.55 -3.30 11.39
CA LYS A 285 -10.18 -2.75 12.71
C LYS A 285 -9.23 -1.54 12.56
N PRO A 286 -9.62 -0.50 11.79
CA PRO A 286 -8.73 0.62 11.49
C PRO A 286 -8.20 1.31 12.75
N LYS A 287 -9.01 1.46 13.81
CA LYS A 287 -8.57 2.08 15.07
C LYS A 287 -7.45 1.30 15.76
N LEU A 288 -7.51 -0.03 15.75
CA LEU A 288 -6.46 -0.87 16.34
C LEU A 288 -5.14 -0.67 15.57
N ILE A 289 -5.22 -0.66 14.24
CA ILE A 289 -4.04 -0.45 13.40
C ILE A 289 -3.48 0.96 13.55
N VAL A 290 -4.34 1.97 13.70
CA VAL A 290 -3.90 3.35 14.03
C VAL A 290 -3.05 3.38 15.30
N GLU A 291 -3.51 2.75 16.39
CA GLU A 291 -2.76 2.73 17.67
C GLU A 291 -1.40 2.04 17.50
N MET A 292 -1.38 0.85 16.89
CA MET A 292 -0.15 0.07 16.72
C MET A 292 0.85 0.77 15.78
N ALA A 293 0.37 1.25 14.63
CA ALA A 293 1.21 1.93 13.65
C ALA A 293 1.74 3.27 14.17
N ALA A 294 0.89 4.08 14.81
CA ALA A 294 1.29 5.35 15.40
C ALA A 294 2.38 5.15 16.47
N GLN A 295 2.17 4.21 17.40
CA GLN A 295 3.16 3.89 18.43
C GLN A 295 4.50 3.45 17.85
N TRP A 296 4.46 2.63 16.79
CA TRP A 296 5.68 2.17 16.14
C TRP A 296 6.42 3.32 15.43
N PHE A 297 5.72 4.12 14.60
CA PHE A 297 6.33 5.26 13.91
C PHE A 297 6.87 6.32 14.86
N GLU A 298 6.13 6.65 15.93
CA GLU A 298 6.58 7.60 16.97
C GLU A 298 7.93 7.16 17.59
N LYS A 299 8.05 5.87 17.90
CA LYS A 299 9.31 5.29 18.43
C LYS A 299 10.46 5.41 17.44
N GLN A 300 10.21 5.20 16.12
CA GLN A 300 11.27 5.27 15.11
C GLN A 300 11.70 6.72 14.85
N PHE A 301 10.76 7.63 14.62
CA PHE A 301 11.06 9.04 14.37
C PHE A 301 11.69 9.74 15.57
N SER A 302 11.32 9.39 16.80
CA SER A 302 11.96 9.94 18.00
C SER A 302 13.43 9.54 18.10
N LYS A 303 13.84 8.36 17.64
CA LYS A 303 15.24 7.95 17.57
C LYS A 303 16.02 8.76 16.54
N GLU A 304 15.45 8.89 15.33
CA GLU A 304 16.09 9.64 14.25
C GLU A 304 16.33 11.09 14.64
N MET A 305 15.32 11.75 15.26
CA MET A 305 15.46 13.12 15.74
C MET A 305 16.51 13.27 16.87
N ALA A 306 16.66 12.25 17.73
CA ALA A 306 17.69 12.25 18.76
C ALA A 306 19.08 12.06 18.18
N ASP A 307 19.25 11.19 17.18
CA ASP A 307 20.53 10.94 16.52
C ASP A 307 20.98 12.12 15.64
N ALA A 308 20.06 12.92 15.11
CA ALA A 308 20.35 14.13 14.33
C ALA A 308 20.86 15.31 15.19
N VAL A 309 20.71 15.26 16.52
CA VAL A 309 21.14 16.32 17.46
C VAL A 309 22.53 16.04 18.03
N LEU A 310 23.07 14.83 17.86
CA LEU A 310 24.41 14.41 18.31
C LEU A 310 25.45 14.58 17.20
#